data_404f574550c02d70c15d94139823c5d4
#
_entry.id   404f574550c02d70c15d94139823c5d4
#
_cell.length_a   1.000
_cell.length_b   1.000
_cell.length_c   1.000
_cell.angle_alpha   90.00
_cell.angle_beta   90.00
_cell.angle_gamma   90.00
#
_symmetry.space_group_name_H-M   'P 1'
#
loop_
_entity.id
_entity.type
_entity.pdbx_description
1 polymer ?
#
loop_
_entity_poly.entity_id
_entity_poly.type
_entity_poly.pdbx_seq_one_letter_code
_entity_poly.pdbx_strand_id
1 'polypeptide(L)'
;MGIKRGVHTSTMSVHYRERPSFVAEELVPYDTPSVYGLTKGFGEQICQYFARWFDMNLLALRITGPRTREQFLAERRQKQLDPSSVRLYATDEQDLARAHLAALEAVQVGHGRFDAVFIAGDENEQEHNLSKARRLLRWQPTSQRHLGAQLSV
;
A
#
# COMPACT_ATOMS: atom_id res chain seq x y z
N MET A 1 -30.92 5.50 0.27
CA MET A 1 -29.78 5.08 1.11
C MET A 1 -28.53 5.11 0.23
N GLY A 2 -27.49 5.89 0.58
CA GLY A 2 -26.24 5.98 -0.19
C GLY A 2 -25.11 5.22 0.49
N ILE A 3 -24.10 4.80 -0.28
CA ILE A 3 -22.86 4.22 0.25
C ILE A 3 -22.12 5.31 1.01
N LYS A 4 -21.79 5.07 2.28
CA LYS A 4 -21.07 6.01 3.15
C LYS A 4 -19.64 5.62 3.46
N ARG A 5 -19.23 4.41 3.07
CA ARG A 5 -17.91 3.85 3.39
C ARG A 5 -17.33 3.16 2.18
N GLY A 6 -16.02 3.28 1.97
CA GLY A 6 -15.38 2.60 0.85
C GLY A 6 -13.86 2.56 0.96
N VAL A 7 -13.28 1.58 0.30
CA VAL A 7 -11.84 1.44 0.13
C VAL A 7 -11.52 1.55 -1.35
N HIS A 8 -10.61 2.46 -1.69
CA HIS A 8 -10.10 2.66 -3.04
C HIS A 8 -8.73 1.98 -3.18
N THR A 9 -8.62 1.02 -4.09
CA THR A 9 -7.33 0.44 -4.43
C THR A 9 -6.56 1.40 -5.33
N SER A 10 -5.61 2.11 -4.73
CA SER A 10 -4.70 3.05 -5.39
C SER A 10 -3.32 2.41 -5.63
N THR A 11 -2.33 3.21 -5.93
CA THR A 11 -0.97 2.76 -6.26
C THR A 11 0.08 3.74 -5.77
N MET A 12 1.28 3.26 -5.49
CA MET A 12 2.44 4.12 -5.29
C MET A 12 2.81 4.93 -6.55
N SER A 13 2.38 4.48 -7.73
CA SER A 13 2.65 5.15 -9.01
C SER A 13 1.91 6.49 -9.20
N VAL A 14 1.12 6.95 -8.24
CA VAL A 14 0.62 8.34 -8.19
C VAL A 14 1.75 9.34 -8.08
N HIS A 15 2.94 8.88 -7.68
CA HIS A 15 4.14 9.65 -7.51
C HIS A 15 5.29 9.09 -8.34
N TYR A 16 6.06 9.97 -8.98
CA TYR A 16 7.15 9.57 -9.86
C TYR A 16 8.53 9.67 -9.21
N ARG A 17 8.77 10.67 -8.37
CA ARG A 17 10.10 10.98 -7.88
C ARG A 17 10.62 9.97 -6.88
N GLU A 18 11.88 9.59 -7.02
CA GLU A 18 12.60 8.87 -5.98
C GLU A 18 12.62 9.72 -4.70
N ARG A 19 12.35 9.09 -3.60
CA ARG A 19 12.31 9.77 -2.31
C ARG A 19 13.63 9.56 -1.60
N PRO A 20 14.32 10.63 -1.21
CA PRO A 20 15.58 10.51 -0.47
C PRO A 20 15.39 10.05 0.98
N SER A 21 14.15 9.99 1.47
CA SER A 21 13.83 9.65 2.85
C SER A 21 12.38 9.15 2.99
N PHE A 22 12.09 8.56 4.14
CA PHE A 22 10.73 8.17 4.53
C PHE A 22 9.80 9.37 4.58
N VAL A 23 8.87 9.45 3.66
CA VAL A 23 7.84 10.52 3.63
C VAL A 23 6.50 9.98 4.10
N ALA A 24 5.74 10.82 4.77
CA ALA A 24 4.35 10.54 5.06
C ALA A 24 3.50 10.64 3.79
N GLU A 25 2.42 9.88 3.74
CA GLU A 25 1.51 9.79 2.59
C GLU A 25 0.95 11.15 2.16
N GLU A 26 0.74 12.06 3.11
CA GLU A 26 0.22 13.41 2.91
C GLU A 26 1.20 14.33 2.16
N LEU A 27 2.49 14.02 2.22
CA LEU A 27 3.56 14.80 1.59
C LEU A 27 3.90 14.32 0.17
N VAL A 28 3.21 13.28 -0.30
CA VAL A 28 3.45 12.70 -1.63
C VAL A 28 2.68 13.48 -2.69
N PRO A 29 3.35 14.16 -3.62
CA PRO A 29 2.67 14.86 -4.70
C PRO A 29 2.12 13.86 -5.74
N TYR A 30 1.05 14.28 -6.43
CA TYR A 30 0.52 13.58 -7.60
C TYR A 30 1.27 14.10 -8.84
N ASP A 31 2.49 13.62 -9.07
CA ASP A 31 3.39 14.12 -10.10
C ASP A 31 3.86 13.06 -11.10
N THR A 32 3.14 11.97 -11.18
CA THR A 32 3.46 10.86 -12.08
C THR A 32 3.28 11.24 -13.56
N PRO A 33 4.22 10.87 -14.45
CA PRO A 33 4.02 10.97 -15.90
C PRO A 33 3.19 9.82 -16.49
N SER A 34 2.88 8.81 -15.67
CA SER A 34 2.12 7.63 -16.09
C SER A 34 0.62 7.91 -16.10
N VAL A 35 -0.05 7.60 -17.23
CA VAL A 35 -1.52 7.68 -17.33
C VAL A 35 -2.20 6.81 -16.27
N TYR A 36 -1.65 5.64 -15.99
CA TYR A 36 -2.14 4.77 -14.90
C TYR A 36 -2.08 5.47 -13.54
N GLY A 37 -0.91 5.99 -13.17
CA GLY A 37 -0.74 6.71 -11.92
C GLY A 37 -1.63 7.96 -11.83
N LEU A 38 -1.74 8.72 -12.94
CA LEU A 38 -2.60 9.90 -13.03
C LEU A 38 -4.07 9.54 -12.77
N THR A 39 -4.59 8.51 -13.43
CA THR A 39 -5.99 8.08 -13.22
C THR A 39 -6.26 7.61 -11.79
N LYS A 40 -5.30 6.94 -11.16
CA LYS A 40 -5.39 6.54 -9.75
C LYS A 40 -5.35 7.76 -8.82
N GLY A 41 -4.50 8.74 -9.10
CA GLY A 41 -4.46 10.01 -8.37
C GLY A 41 -5.78 10.78 -8.47
N PHE A 42 -6.42 10.81 -9.63
CA PHE A 42 -7.77 11.37 -9.78
C PHE A 42 -8.80 10.61 -8.95
N GLY A 43 -8.71 9.28 -8.89
CA GLY A 43 -9.55 8.48 -8.01
C GLY A 43 -9.42 8.86 -6.54
N GLU A 44 -8.20 9.12 -6.05
CA GLU A 44 -7.99 9.60 -4.68
C GLU A 44 -8.57 11.00 -4.46
N GLN A 45 -8.40 11.92 -5.42
CA GLN A 45 -8.98 13.27 -5.33
C GLN A 45 -10.52 13.23 -5.32
N ILE A 46 -11.12 12.34 -6.11
CA ILE A 46 -12.57 12.09 -6.08
C ILE A 46 -12.99 11.57 -4.70
N CYS A 47 -12.26 10.62 -4.14
CA CYS A 47 -12.52 10.12 -2.79
C CYS A 47 -12.45 11.26 -1.75
N GLN A 48 -11.42 12.12 -1.82
CA GLN A 48 -11.31 13.28 -0.94
C GLN A 48 -12.49 14.23 -1.06
N TYR A 49 -12.94 14.51 -2.29
CA TYR A 49 -14.11 15.35 -2.55
C TYR A 49 -15.36 14.77 -1.89
N PHE A 50 -15.66 13.49 -2.13
CA PHE A 50 -16.84 12.86 -1.56
C PHE A 50 -16.76 12.71 -0.04
N ALA A 51 -15.60 12.42 0.51
CA ALA A 51 -15.39 12.38 1.95
C ALA A 51 -15.66 13.74 2.59
N ARG A 52 -15.19 14.83 1.95
CA ARG A 52 -15.32 16.18 2.46
C ARG A 52 -16.76 16.72 2.44
N TRP A 53 -17.48 16.47 1.33
CA TRP A 53 -18.74 17.13 1.07
C TRP A 53 -19.97 16.26 1.30
N PHE A 54 -19.83 14.95 1.33
CA PHE A 54 -20.94 14.01 1.42
C PHE A 54 -20.89 13.10 2.65
N ASP A 55 -20.05 13.44 3.61
CA ASP A 55 -19.93 12.70 4.86
C ASP A 55 -19.64 11.20 4.63
N MET A 56 -18.73 10.93 3.69
CA MET A 56 -18.25 9.59 3.42
C MET A 56 -16.94 9.31 4.19
N ASN A 57 -16.79 8.07 4.63
CA ASN A 57 -15.56 7.58 5.22
C ASN A 57 -14.84 6.70 4.20
N LEU A 58 -13.76 7.23 3.62
CA LEU A 58 -13.05 6.63 2.50
C LEU A 58 -11.57 6.45 2.82
N LEU A 59 -10.99 5.36 2.35
CA LEU A 59 -9.59 5.04 2.53
C LEU A 59 -8.97 4.58 1.22
N ALA A 60 -7.84 5.15 0.82
CA ALA A 60 -7.09 4.74 -0.35
C ALA A 60 -5.86 3.91 0.06
N LEU A 61 -5.73 2.72 -0.50
CA LEU A 61 -4.55 1.88 -0.33
C LEU A 61 -3.60 2.10 -1.51
N ARG A 62 -2.46 2.75 -1.28
CA ARG A 62 -1.39 2.92 -2.26
C ARG A 62 -0.50 1.69 -2.24
N ILE A 63 -0.86 0.70 -3.05
CA ILE A 63 -0.15 -0.57 -3.10
C ILE A 63 1.09 -0.52 -3.99
N THR A 64 2.10 -1.35 -3.65
CA THR A 64 3.30 -1.55 -4.46
C THR A 64 3.34 -2.96 -5.03
N GLY A 65 3.70 -3.08 -6.31
CA GLY A 65 4.05 -4.32 -7.00
C GLY A 65 3.33 -5.59 -6.52
N PRO A 66 2.01 -5.71 -6.68
CA PRO A 66 1.27 -6.89 -6.25
C PRO A 66 1.80 -8.14 -6.95
N ARG A 67 2.03 -9.21 -6.21
CA ARG A 67 2.51 -10.50 -6.70
C ARG A 67 1.68 -11.63 -6.14
N THR A 68 1.48 -12.67 -6.93
CA THR A 68 1.03 -13.95 -6.39
C THR A 68 2.07 -14.48 -5.41
N ARG A 69 1.66 -15.38 -4.52
CA ARG A 69 2.58 -16.01 -3.57
C ARG A 69 3.78 -16.66 -4.27
N GLU A 70 3.54 -17.35 -5.38
CA GLU A 70 4.58 -17.99 -6.15
C GLU A 70 5.59 -17.01 -6.74
N GLN A 71 5.10 -15.94 -7.40
CA GLN A 71 5.94 -14.88 -7.95
C GLN A 71 6.75 -14.18 -6.86
N PHE A 72 6.12 -13.87 -5.74
CA PHE A 72 6.79 -13.25 -4.60
C PHE A 72 7.94 -14.09 -4.08
N LEU A 73 7.73 -15.40 -3.90
CA LEU A 73 8.78 -16.32 -3.46
C LEU A 73 9.91 -16.45 -4.47
N ALA A 74 9.58 -16.51 -5.77
CA ALA A 74 10.57 -16.58 -6.84
C ALA A 74 11.46 -15.33 -6.89
N GLU A 75 10.85 -14.12 -6.84
CA GLU A 75 11.59 -12.85 -6.79
C GLU A 75 12.50 -12.76 -5.55
N ARG A 76 12.04 -13.25 -4.40
CA ARG A 76 12.85 -13.26 -3.18
C ARG A 76 14.04 -14.22 -3.24
N ARG A 77 13.86 -15.40 -3.85
CA ARG A 77 14.98 -16.32 -4.10
C ARG A 77 16.01 -15.71 -5.05
N GLN A 78 15.55 -15.09 -6.13
CA GLN A 78 16.42 -14.40 -7.07
C GLN A 78 17.25 -13.32 -6.40
N LYS A 79 16.66 -12.55 -5.50
CA LYS A 79 17.37 -11.52 -4.75
C LYS A 79 18.43 -12.08 -3.79
N GLN A 80 18.21 -13.25 -3.20
CA GLN A 80 19.25 -13.89 -2.38
C GLN A 80 20.49 -14.24 -3.21
N LEU A 81 20.27 -14.57 -4.50
CA LEU A 81 21.36 -14.88 -5.43
C LEU A 81 22.04 -13.62 -5.98
N ASP A 82 21.29 -12.55 -6.19
CA ASP A 82 21.79 -11.26 -6.68
C ASP A 82 21.05 -10.11 -5.98
N PRO A 83 21.65 -9.54 -4.92
CA PRO A 83 21.04 -8.43 -4.16
C PRO A 83 20.79 -7.16 -4.98
N SER A 84 21.47 -6.98 -6.12
CA SER A 84 21.31 -5.79 -6.97
C SER A 84 20.15 -5.88 -7.95
N SER A 85 19.64 -7.08 -8.20
CA SER A 85 18.75 -7.36 -9.33
C SER A 85 17.27 -7.04 -9.10
N VAL A 86 16.82 -6.85 -7.86
CA VAL A 86 15.38 -6.71 -7.56
C VAL A 86 15.11 -5.59 -6.55
N ARG A 87 14.28 -4.64 -6.93
CA ARG A 87 13.70 -3.67 -5.99
C ARG A 87 12.68 -4.38 -5.10
N LEU A 88 12.84 -4.26 -3.79
CA LEU A 88 12.23 -5.14 -2.77
C LEU A 88 10.84 -4.77 -2.30
N TYR A 89 10.04 -4.12 -3.14
CA TYR A 89 8.75 -3.58 -2.66
C TYR A 89 7.54 -4.36 -3.14
N ALA A 90 7.76 -5.48 -3.81
CA ALA A 90 6.67 -6.38 -4.18
C ALA A 90 5.90 -6.79 -2.91
N THR A 91 4.58 -6.72 -3.00
CA THR A 91 3.68 -7.08 -1.92
C THR A 91 3.00 -8.40 -2.25
N ASP A 92 3.10 -9.36 -1.36
CA ASP A 92 2.47 -10.67 -1.46
C ASP A 92 0.93 -10.51 -1.45
N GLU A 93 0.24 -11.33 -2.24
CA GLU A 93 -1.23 -11.33 -2.31
C GLU A 93 -1.91 -11.56 -0.96
N GLN A 94 -1.31 -12.37 -0.07
CA GLN A 94 -1.86 -12.60 1.27
C GLN A 94 -1.74 -11.36 2.14
N ASP A 95 -0.61 -10.65 2.07
CA ASP A 95 -0.40 -9.39 2.76
C ASP A 95 -1.36 -8.31 2.23
N LEU A 96 -1.60 -8.28 0.91
CA LEU A 96 -2.59 -7.40 0.29
C LEU A 96 -4.02 -7.71 0.74
N ALA A 97 -4.39 -8.98 0.77
CA ALA A 97 -5.72 -9.39 1.24
C ALA A 97 -5.95 -8.95 2.69
N ARG A 98 -4.95 -9.14 3.57
CA ARG A 98 -5.02 -8.66 4.96
C ARG A 98 -5.13 -7.12 5.04
N ALA A 99 -4.41 -6.40 4.19
CA ALA A 99 -4.49 -4.94 4.14
C ALA A 99 -5.89 -4.46 3.74
N HIS A 100 -6.52 -5.09 2.75
CA HIS A 100 -7.88 -4.76 2.33
C HIS A 100 -8.91 -5.07 3.42
N LEU A 101 -8.81 -6.22 4.10
CA LEU A 101 -9.68 -6.54 5.24
C LEU A 101 -9.54 -5.52 6.36
N ALA A 102 -8.30 -5.19 6.74
CA ALA A 102 -8.04 -4.18 7.77
C ALA A 102 -8.57 -2.79 7.38
N ALA A 103 -8.47 -2.43 6.10
CA ALA A 103 -9.03 -1.18 5.60
C ALA A 103 -10.56 -1.15 5.65
N LEU A 104 -11.21 -2.27 5.30
CA LEU A 104 -12.67 -2.41 5.42
C LEU A 104 -13.14 -2.29 6.88
N GLU A 105 -12.39 -2.83 7.83
CA GLU A 105 -12.67 -2.67 9.26
C GLU A 105 -12.44 -1.22 9.71
N ALA A 106 -11.35 -0.59 9.29
CA ALA A 106 -11.02 0.79 9.66
C ALA A 106 -12.10 1.78 9.21
N VAL A 107 -12.64 1.64 8.00
CA VAL A 107 -13.71 2.53 7.53
C VAL A 107 -15.04 2.30 8.25
N GLN A 108 -15.23 1.16 8.95
CA GLN A 108 -16.43 0.92 9.77
C GLN A 108 -16.39 1.68 11.09
N VAL A 109 -15.24 1.72 11.75
CA VAL A 109 -15.10 2.37 13.06
C VAL A 109 -14.81 3.88 12.95
N GLY A 110 -14.42 4.34 11.77
CA GLY A 110 -14.06 5.74 11.50
C GLY A 110 -12.58 6.04 11.81
N HIS A 111 -11.89 6.64 10.85
CA HIS A 111 -10.48 7.04 10.96
C HIS A 111 -10.25 8.51 10.60
N GLY A 112 -11.28 9.21 10.34
CA GLY A 112 -11.33 10.50 9.66
C GLY A 112 -12.21 10.35 8.41
N ARG A 113 -12.24 11.35 7.56
CA ARG A 113 -13.08 11.27 6.36
C ARG A 113 -12.35 10.62 5.18
N PHE A 114 -11.09 10.98 5.00
CA PHE A 114 -10.25 10.38 3.97
C PHE A 114 -8.81 10.21 4.47
N ASP A 115 -8.25 9.05 4.18
CA ASP A 115 -6.82 8.78 4.35
C ASP A 115 -6.29 8.00 3.15
N ALA A 116 -5.03 8.29 2.76
CA ALA A 116 -4.24 7.43 1.91
C ALA A 116 -3.22 6.68 2.79
N VAL A 117 -2.95 5.42 2.49
CA VAL A 117 -2.06 4.55 3.27
C VAL A 117 -1.17 3.75 2.33
N PHE A 118 0.13 3.73 2.61
CA PHE A 118 1.09 2.90 1.90
C PHE A 118 0.97 1.44 2.29
N ILE A 119 0.94 0.56 1.28
CA ILE A 119 0.95 -0.89 1.45
C ILE A 119 2.09 -1.45 0.60
N ALA A 120 3.16 -1.86 1.26
CA ALA A 120 4.37 -2.36 0.62
C ALA A 120 4.92 -3.57 1.37
N GLY A 121 5.52 -4.52 0.64
CA GLY A 121 6.21 -5.68 1.21
C GLY A 121 7.58 -5.35 1.83
N ASP A 122 7.75 -4.14 2.32
CA ASP A 122 8.99 -3.60 2.89
C ASP A 122 9.01 -3.78 4.42
N GLU A 123 9.24 -5.01 4.88
CA GLU A 123 9.18 -5.35 6.32
C GLU A 123 10.19 -4.57 7.17
N ASN A 124 11.32 -4.18 6.58
CA ASN A 124 12.38 -3.44 7.27
C ASN A 124 12.27 -1.92 7.08
N GLU A 125 11.24 -1.47 6.40
CA GLU A 125 10.98 -0.04 6.11
C GLU A 125 12.21 0.69 5.54
N GLN A 126 12.86 0.07 4.56
CA GLN A 126 14.05 0.64 3.93
C GLN A 126 13.72 1.80 2.99
N GLU A 127 12.56 1.76 2.34
CA GLU A 127 12.12 2.79 1.39
C GLU A 127 10.70 3.32 1.68
N HIS A 128 9.87 2.57 2.41
CA HIS A 128 8.47 2.94 2.64
C HIS A 128 8.19 3.14 4.13
N ASN A 129 7.72 4.33 4.48
CA ASN A 129 7.21 4.58 5.82
C ASN A 129 5.84 3.93 6.00
N LEU A 130 5.78 2.81 6.69
CA LEU A 130 4.55 2.06 6.97
C LEU A 130 3.91 2.41 8.32
N SER A 131 4.37 3.48 8.98
CA SER A 131 3.86 3.89 10.30
C SER A 131 2.36 4.15 10.30
N LYS A 132 1.83 4.74 9.22
CA LYS A 132 0.40 5.00 9.09
C LYS A 132 -0.41 3.71 8.92
N ALA A 133 0.10 2.74 8.13
CA ALA A 133 -0.51 1.43 7.99
C ALA A 133 -0.59 0.71 9.35
N ARG A 134 0.47 0.73 10.14
CA ARG A 134 0.46 0.16 11.49
C ARG A 134 -0.54 0.85 12.41
N ARG A 135 -0.56 2.17 12.41
CA ARG A 135 -1.43 2.97 13.29
C ARG A 135 -2.91 2.84 12.95
N LEU A 136 -3.28 3.01 11.66
CA LEU A 136 -4.68 3.03 11.23
C LEU A 136 -5.25 1.63 10.98
N LEU A 137 -4.45 0.75 10.39
CA LEU A 137 -4.91 -0.57 9.95
C LEU A 137 -4.43 -1.69 10.88
N ARG A 138 -3.54 -1.41 11.83
CA ARG A 138 -2.82 -2.44 12.60
C ARG A 138 -2.16 -3.48 11.68
N TRP A 139 -1.77 -3.03 10.50
CA TRP A 139 -1.22 -3.86 9.45
C TRP A 139 0.29 -3.64 9.28
N GLN A 140 0.97 -4.72 9.01
CA GLN A 140 2.36 -4.76 8.56
C GLN A 140 2.56 -5.97 7.65
N PRO A 141 3.53 -5.94 6.69
CA PRO A 141 3.86 -7.10 5.89
C PRO A 141 4.47 -8.20 6.77
N THR A 142 4.15 -9.46 6.48
CA THR A 142 4.64 -10.61 7.26
C THR A 142 5.22 -11.71 6.38
N SER A 143 5.13 -11.57 5.06
CA SER A 143 5.47 -12.64 4.12
C SER A 143 6.95 -13.01 4.11
N GLN A 144 7.84 -12.10 4.50
CA GLN A 144 9.27 -12.40 4.63
C GLN A 144 9.59 -13.27 5.84
N ARG A 145 8.86 -13.10 6.95
CA ARG A 145 9.09 -13.89 8.18
C ARG A 145 8.83 -15.38 7.96
N HIS A 146 7.93 -15.71 7.06
CA HIS A 146 7.61 -17.10 6.71
C HIS A 146 8.67 -17.75 5.80
N LEU A 147 9.53 -16.97 5.14
CA LEU A 147 10.63 -17.51 4.33
C LEU A 147 11.75 -18.11 5.19
N GLY A 148 12.06 -17.50 6.32
CA GLY A 148 13.07 -18.01 7.26
C GLY A 148 12.72 -19.37 7.86
N ALA A 149 11.44 -19.63 8.06
CA ALA A 149 10.96 -20.89 8.61
C ALA A 149 10.94 -22.06 7.59
N GLN A 150 10.87 -21.76 6.29
CA GLN A 150 10.84 -22.78 5.23
C GLN A 150 12.22 -23.13 4.67
N LEU A 151 13.25 -22.32 4.96
CA LEU A 151 14.62 -22.56 4.51
C LEU A 151 15.49 -23.32 5.55
N SER A 152 14.90 -23.68 6.69
CA SER A 152 15.57 -24.39 7.77
C SER A 152 15.23 -25.89 7.80
N VAL A 153 14.76 -26.48 6.68
CA VAL A 153 14.50 -27.93 6.53
C VAL A 153 15.38 -28.49 5.43
#